data_c7ecf75b1c439de67c81c9daa789bade
#
_entry.id   c7ecf75b1c439de67c81c9daa789bade
#
_cell.length_a   1.000
_cell.length_b   1.000
_cell.length_c   1.000
_cell.angle_alpha   90.00
_cell.angle_beta   90.00
_cell.angle_gamma   90.00
#
_symmetry.space_group_name_H-M   'P 1'
#
loop_
_entity.id
_entity.type
_entity.pdbx_description
1 polymer ?
#
loop_
_entity_poly.entity_id
_entity_poly.type
_entity_poly.pdbx_seq_one_letter_code
_entity_poly.pdbx_strand_id
1 'polypeptide(L)'
;MIKNRMRIFGFIAGLLSIGTLFTACEPTEPDGNEGESSKELSKGFYVMTEGLWGQNNSTLDFYSIEDGQTHLDLFALTNGLGLGETANDMIEVGNKLFIVVNGSNCIMVADKKTCKKLAMIPINQGENPQPRCIAYHNGSVFVSC
;
A
#
# COMPACT_ATOMS: atom_id res chain seq x y z
N MET A 1 -65.50 -8.34 -31.34
CA MET A 1 -66.71 -7.48 -31.13
C MET A 1 -66.26 -6.21 -30.42
N ILE A 2 -66.57 -5.07 -31.06
CA ILE A 2 -66.62 -3.68 -30.61
C ILE A 2 -65.26 -3.01 -30.29
N LYS A 3 -64.64 -2.27 -31.24
CA LYS A 3 -64.88 -0.91 -31.80
C LYS A 3 -65.06 0.19 -30.75
N ASN A 4 -64.13 1.16 -30.63
CA ASN A 4 -64.27 2.55 -31.10
C ASN A 4 -63.16 3.45 -30.54
N ARG A 5 -62.47 4.18 -31.38
CA ARG A 5 -62.52 5.56 -31.94
C ARG A 5 -61.76 6.57 -31.04
N MET A 6 -60.61 6.91 -31.50
CA MET A 6 -60.13 8.17 -32.03
C MET A 6 -60.93 9.43 -31.65
N ARG A 7 -60.28 10.38 -30.99
CA ARG A 7 -60.53 11.81 -31.21
C ARG A 7 -59.26 12.63 -31.01
N ILE A 8 -58.84 13.21 -32.13
CA ILE A 8 -57.88 14.27 -32.28
C ILE A 8 -58.58 15.59 -31.83
N PHE A 9 -57.92 16.41 -31.04
CA PHE A 9 -58.12 17.83 -31.07
C PHE A 9 -56.77 18.54 -30.83
N GLY A 10 -56.29 19.16 -31.90
CA GLY A 10 -55.20 20.10 -31.84
C GLY A 10 -55.71 21.45 -31.36
N PHE A 11 -54.85 22.17 -30.74
CA PHE A 11 -54.84 23.64 -30.80
C PHE A 11 -53.42 24.19 -30.62
N ILE A 12 -53.21 25.16 -31.38
CA ILE A 12 -52.05 25.90 -31.83
C ILE A 12 -51.57 26.95 -30.78
N ALA A 13 -50.27 27.22 -30.83
CA ALA A 13 -49.59 28.50 -30.61
C ALA A 13 -49.26 28.99 -29.18
N GLY A 14 -48.02 29.21 -29.00
CA GLY A 14 -47.44 30.02 -27.94
C GLY A 14 -45.91 29.93 -27.97
N LEU A 15 -45.30 30.71 -28.91
CA LEU A 15 -43.87 30.96 -28.94
C LEU A 15 -43.48 31.76 -27.71
N LEU A 16 -42.68 31.20 -26.81
CA LEU A 16 -41.86 31.98 -25.86
C LEU A 16 -40.48 31.35 -25.79
N SER A 17 -39.57 31.96 -26.50
CA SER A 17 -38.14 31.68 -26.44
C SER A 17 -37.58 32.09 -25.09
N ILE A 18 -37.36 31.14 -24.20
CA ILE A 18 -36.48 31.31 -23.04
C ILE A 18 -35.19 30.58 -23.37
N GLY A 19 -34.18 31.38 -23.70
CA GLY A 19 -32.83 30.91 -23.87
C GLY A 19 -32.29 30.40 -22.54
N THR A 20 -32.31 29.09 -22.36
CA THR A 20 -31.52 28.47 -21.31
C THR A 20 -30.11 28.31 -21.85
N LEU A 21 -29.21 29.09 -21.30
CA LEU A 21 -27.77 28.87 -21.41
C LEU A 21 -27.48 27.51 -20.73
N PHE A 22 -27.43 26.47 -21.53
CA PHE A 22 -26.77 25.24 -21.11
C PHE A 22 -25.27 25.54 -21.06
N THR A 23 -24.76 25.91 -19.90
CA THR A 23 -23.35 25.68 -19.63
C THR A 23 -23.16 24.17 -19.66
N ALA A 24 -22.64 23.67 -20.74
CA ALA A 24 -22.10 22.33 -20.80
C ALA A 24 -20.99 22.24 -19.73
N CYS A 25 -21.28 21.57 -18.63
CA CYS A 25 -20.21 20.98 -17.84
C CYS A 25 -19.55 19.97 -18.78
N GLU A 26 -18.37 20.27 -19.29
CA GLU A 26 -17.49 19.25 -19.80
C GLU A 26 -17.29 18.23 -18.69
N PRO A 27 -17.49 16.92 -18.96
CA PRO A 27 -17.07 15.91 -18.01
C PRO A 27 -15.55 16.07 -17.88
N THR A 28 -15.10 16.57 -16.73
CA THR A 28 -13.72 16.48 -16.32
C THR A 28 -13.41 14.98 -16.32
N GLU A 29 -12.63 14.53 -17.29
CA GLU A 29 -12.04 13.22 -17.22
C GLU A 29 -11.36 13.12 -15.84
N PRO A 30 -11.51 12.02 -15.10
CA PRO A 30 -10.76 11.87 -13.88
C PRO A 30 -9.30 11.89 -14.28
N ASP A 31 -8.62 12.97 -13.92
CA ASP A 31 -7.18 13.09 -14.04
C ASP A 31 -6.55 11.80 -13.53
N GLY A 32 -5.77 11.22 -14.43
CA GLY A 32 -5.09 9.96 -14.18
C GLY A 32 -4.34 10.04 -12.87
N ASN A 33 -4.61 9.06 -12.06
CA ASN A 33 -3.76 8.44 -11.07
C ASN A 33 -2.42 9.19 -10.86
N GLU A 34 -2.46 10.29 -10.13
CA GLU A 34 -1.29 10.76 -9.43
C GLU A 34 -0.98 9.66 -8.43
N GLY A 35 -0.02 8.81 -8.81
CA GLY A 35 0.51 7.81 -7.91
C GLY A 35 0.83 8.52 -6.60
N GLU A 36 0.20 8.10 -5.51
CA GLU A 36 0.50 8.61 -4.18
C GLU A 36 2.02 8.59 -4.03
N SER A 37 2.61 9.76 -4.16
CA SER A 37 4.03 9.97 -3.87
C SER A 37 4.18 9.65 -2.40
N SER A 38 4.63 8.43 -2.10
CA SER A 38 4.90 8.04 -0.72
C SER A 38 5.87 9.07 -0.15
N LYS A 39 5.40 9.80 0.85
CA LYS A 39 6.22 10.79 1.55
C LYS A 39 7.48 10.09 2.06
N GLU A 40 8.65 10.62 1.72
CA GLU A 40 9.91 10.13 2.27
C GLU A 40 9.93 10.33 3.79
N LEU A 41 10.42 9.32 4.51
CA LEU A 41 10.61 9.39 5.95
C LEU A 41 11.71 10.40 6.28
N SER A 42 11.53 11.11 7.37
CA SER A 42 12.50 12.02 7.93
C SER A 42 13.72 11.26 8.51
N LYS A 43 14.65 11.98 9.12
CA LYS A 43 15.74 11.35 9.86
C LYS A 43 15.19 10.62 11.08
N GLY A 44 15.51 9.33 11.21
CA GLY A 44 14.95 8.50 12.29
C GLY A 44 15.56 7.13 12.35
N PHE A 45 14.88 6.23 13.04
CA PHE A 45 15.25 4.82 13.11
C PHE A 45 14.02 3.92 13.10
N TYR A 46 14.20 2.74 12.54
CA TYR A 46 13.20 1.69 12.58
C TYR A 46 13.26 0.91 13.88
N VAL A 47 12.10 0.54 14.38
CA VAL A 47 11.93 -0.36 15.52
C VAL A 47 11.09 -1.53 15.08
N MET A 48 11.65 -2.72 15.13
CA MET A 48 10.96 -3.95 14.76
C MET A 48 10.48 -4.68 16.00
N THR A 49 9.26 -5.16 16.00
CA THR A 49 8.73 -6.06 17.02
C THR A 49 8.52 -7.45 16.44
N GLU A 50 8.99 -8.45 17.18
CA GLU A 50 8.87 -9.85 16.76
C GLU A 50 7.40 -10.31 16.70
N GLY A 51 6.57 -9.78 17.58
CA GLY A 51 5.20 -10.25 17.78
C GLY A 51 5.11 -11.50 18.63
N LEU A 52 3.97 -12.14 18.59
CA LEU A 52 3.69 -13.39 19.29
C LEU A 52 3.63 -14.55 18.30
N TRP A 53 4.28 -15.65 18.65
CA TRP A 53 4.29 -16.85 17.81
C TRP A 53 2.87 -17.33 17.48
N GLY A 54 2.63 -17.61 16.21
CA GLY A 54 1.33 -18.05 15.70
C GLY A 54 0.29 -16.95 15.53
N GLN A 55 0.65 -15.68 15.75
CA GLN A 55 -0.26 -14.55 15.63
C GLN A 55 -0.08 -13.76 14.33
N ASN A 56 1.01 -13.99 13.60
CA ASN A 56 1.35 -13.28 12.37
C ASN A 56 1.30 -11.74 12.52
N ASN A 57 1.83 -11.26 13.64
CA ASN A 57 1.66 -9.88 14.10
C ASN A 57 2.98 -9.16 14.40
N SER A 58 4.05 -9.49 13.69
CA SER A 58 5.26 -8.67 13.70
C SER A 58 4.98 -7.29 13.14
N THR A 59 5.55 -6.24 13.73
CA THR A 59 5.41 -4.86 13.26
C THR A 59 6.75 -4.23 12.93
N LEU A 60 6.72 -3.22 12.09
CA LEU A 60 7.84 -2.34 11.83
C LEU A 60 7.38 -0.91 12.04
N ASP A 61 7.89 -0.31 13.10
CA ASP A 61 7.61 1.06 13.49
C ASP A 61 8.75 1.98 13.01
N PHE A 62 8.49 3.27 12.94
CA PHE A 62 9.52 4.25 12.65
C PHE A 62 9.42 5.42 13.63
N TYR A 63 10.52 5.73 14.28
CA TYR A 63 10.64 6.92 15.11
C TYR A 63 11.35 8.03 14.34
N SER A 64 10.69 9.15 14.16
CA SER A 64 11.26 10.36 13.58
C SER A 64 11.96 11.20 14.65
N ILE A 65 13.26 11.42 14.49
CA ILE A 65 14.04 12.28 15.38
C ILE A 65 13.68 13.76 15.15
N GLU A 66 13.21 14.08 13.96
CA GLU A 66 12.98 15.46 13.54
C GLU A 66 11.79 16.09 14.26
N ASP A 67 10.72 15.36 14.44
CA ASP A 67 9.49 15.82 15.09
C ASP A 67 9.13 15.04 16.37
N GLY A 68 9.92 14.03 16.73
CA GLY A 68 9.71 13.20 17.90
C GLY A 68 8.50 12.28 17.82
N GLN A 69 7.97 12.02 16.61
CA GLN A 69 6.79 11.20 16.42
C GLN A 69 7.14 9.73 16.12
N THR A 70 6.31 8.84 16.63
CA THR A 70 6.38 7.41 16.31
C THR A 70 5.27 7.05 15.34
N HIS A 71 5.65 6.45 14.22
CA HIS A 71 4.72 5.85 13.24
C HIS A 71 4.63 4.36 13.54
N LEU A 72 3.59 3.96 14.25
CA LEU A 72 3.35 2.55 14.62
C LEU A 72 2.91 1.75 13.40
N ASP A 73 3.41 0.53 13.29
CA ASP A 73 3.11 -0.44 12.23
C ASP A 73 3.19 0.18 10.81
N LEU A 74 4.22 0.99 10.61
CA LEU A 74 4.42 1.75 9.37
C LEU A 74 4.43 0.84 8.14
N PHE A 75 4.99 -0.38 8.27
CA PHE A 75 5.01 -1.31 7.14
C PHE A 75 3.60 -1.71 6.70
N ALA A 76 2.73 -2.08 7.63
CA ALA A 76 1.37 -2.47 7.29
C ALA A 76 0.54 -1.28 6.78
N LEU A 77 0.69 -0.11 7.40
CA LEU A 77 0.02 1.12 6.95
C LEU A 77 0.41 1.51 5.51
N THR A 78 1.70 1.37 5.18
CA THR A 78 2.22 1.75 3.86
C THR A 78 1.85 0.75 2.76
N ASN A 79 1.75 -0.54 3.11
CA ASN A 79 1.65 -1.61 2.10
C ASN A 79 0.30 -2.33 2.08
N GLY A 80 -0.60 -2.05 3.02
CA GLY A 80 -1.90 -2.73 3.15
C GLY A 80 -1.78 -4.22 3.52
N LEU A 81 -0.61 -4.65 4.03
CA LEU A 81 -0.35 -6.03 4.47
C LEU A 81 0.64 -6.05 5.62
N GLY A 82 0.51 -7.01 6.54
CA GLY A 82 1.40 -7.18 7.69
C GLY A 82 2.81 -7.60 7.29
N LEU A 83 3.76 -7.37 8.20
CA LEU A 83 5.16 -7.75 8.00
C LEU A 83 5.32 -9.28 7.94
N GLY A 84 4.58 -10.02 8.76
CA GLY A 84 4.60 -11.47 8.79
C GLY A 84 4.69 -12.06 10.21
N GLU A 85 5.05 -13.33 10.27
CA GLU A 85 5.19 -14.12 11.48
C GLU A 85 6.63 -14.10 11.98
N THR A 86 6.85 -13.54 13.17
CA THR A 86 8.11 -13.61 13.92
C THR A 86 9.29 -12.99 13.15
N ALA A 87 9.31 -11.66 13.00
CA ALA A 87 10.44 -10.94 12.44
C ALA A 87 11.59 -10.84 13.45
N ASN A 88 12.80 -11.30 13.09
CA ASN A 88 13.91 -11.46 14.03
C ASN A 88 15.07 -10.51 13.83
N ASP A 89 15.38 -10.13 12.61
CA ASP A 89 16.58 -9.33 12.33
C ASP A 89 16.36 -8.45 11.09
N MET A 90 17.07 -7.35 11.01
CA MET A 90 17.01 -6.46 9.85
C MET A 90 18.33 -5.75 9.61
N ILE A 91 18.60 -5.41 8.35
CA ILE A 91 19.79 -4.67 7.95
C ILE A 91 19.48 -3.68 6.83
N GLU A 92 20.07 -2.51 6.91
CA GLU A 92 20.06 -1.53 5.83
C GLU A 92 21.21 -1.75 4.86
N VAL A 93 20.90 -1.83 3.56
CA VAL A 93 21.90 -1.89 2.50
C VAL A 93 21.52 -0.93 1.37
N GLY A 94 22.28 0.14 1.23
CA GLY A 94 21.97 1.21 0.29
C GLY A 94 20.62 1.86 0.62
N ASN A 95 19.67 1.81 -0.32
CA ASN A 95 18.32 2.33 -0.15
C ASN A 95 17.29 1.25 0.22
N LYS A 96 17.74 0.10 0.67
CA LYS A 96 16.87 -1.03 1.00
C LYS A 96 17.00 -1.44 2.45
N LEU A 97 15.89 -1.85 3.01
CA LEU A 97 15.78 -2.51 4.29
C LEU A 97 15.46 -3.97 4.04
N PHE A 98 16.31 -4.88 4.50
CA PHE A 98 16.11 -6.32 4.45
C PHE A 98 15.69 -6.79 5.84
N ILE A 99 14.57 -7.49 5.92
CA ILE A 99 13.96 -7.91 7.18
C ILE A 99 13.78 -9.42 7.14
N VAL A 100 14.36 -10.10 8.09
CA VAL A 100 14.21 -11.56 8.26
C VAL A 100 12.89 -11.84 8.97
N VAL A 101 12.00 -12.58 8.32
CA VAL A 101 10.71 -12.98 8.89
C VAL A 101 10.69 -14.50 9.09
N ASN A 102 11.08 -14.91 10.28
CA ASN A 102 11.39 -16.30 10.65
C ASN A 102 10.24 -17.27 10.38
N GLY A 103 9.11 -17.05 11.03
CA GLY A 103 7.95 -17.94 10.91
C GLY A 103 7.27 -17.91 9.53
N SER A 104 7.47 -16.82 8.78
CA SER A 104 7.03 -16.72 7.38
C SER A 104 8.05 -17.30 6.39
N ASN A 105 9.21 -17.76 6.84
CA ASN A 105 10.29 -18.31 6.02
C ASN A 105 10.66 -17.41 4.84
N CYS A 106 10.82 -16.11 5.06
CA CYS A 106 11.15 -15.16 3.99
C CYS A 106 12.00 -13.99 4.48
N ILE A 107 12.56 -13.29 3.49
CA ILE A 107 13.15 -11.97 3.67
C ILE A 107 12.22 -10.97 3.02
N MET A 108 11.69 -10.05 3.82
CA MET A 108 10.95 -8.90 3.30
C MET A 108 11.95 -7.81 2.92
N VAL A 109 11.78 -7.23 1.73
CA VAL A 109 12.63 -6.12 1.26
C VAL A 109 11.76 -4.90 1.08
N ALA A 110 12.12 -3.81 1.74
CA ALA A 110 11.42 -2.53 1.65
C ALA A 110 12.40 -1.41 1.22
N ASP A 111 11.85 -0.37 0.64
CA ASP A 111 12.56 0.90 0.46
C ASP A 111 12.72 1.58 1.82
N LYS A 112 13.95 1.93 2.19
CA LYS A 112 14.22 2.44 3.53
C LYS A 112 13.73 3.86 3.77
N LYS A 113 13.42 4.63 2.72
CA LYS A 113 12.93 5.98 2.85
C LYS A 113 11.41 6.09 2.90
N THR A 114 10.73 5.12 2.31
CA THR A 114 9.27 5.14 2.18
C THR A 114 8.58 4.00 2.88
N CYS A 115 9.32 2.99 3.34
CA CYS A 115 8.83 1.73 3.86
C CYS A 115 7.99 0.91 2.85
N LYS A 116 7.98 1.30 1.56
CA LYS A 116 7.29 0.54 0.52
C LYS A 116 7.96 -0.80 0.30
N LYS A 117 7.16 -1.86 0.29
CA LYS A 117 7.60 -3.21 -0.07
C LYS A 117 8.13 -3.22 -1.51
N LEU A 118 9.35 -3.66 -1.66
CA LEU A 118 10.00 -3.87 -2.96
C LEU A 118 9.95 -5.33 -3.41
N ALA A 119 10.15 -6.26 -2.47
CA ALA A 119 10.15 -7.69 -2.74
C ALA A 119 9.86 -8.51 -1.47
N MET A 120 9.52 -9.76 -1.69
CA MET A 120 9.55 -10.82 -0.69
C MET A 120 10.34 -11.98 -1.30
N ILE A 121 11.40 -12.40 -0.63
CA ILE A 121 12.29 -13.47 -1.06
C ILE A 121 11.99 -14.70 -0.19
N PRO A 122 11.34 -15.74 -0.71
CA PRO A 122 11.08 -16.94 0.06
C PRO A 122 12.39 -17.71 0.30
N ILE A 123 12.56 -18.25 1.48
CA ILE A 123 13.65 -19.14 1.83
C ILE A 123 13.12 -20.58 1.69
N ASN A 124 13.54 -21.27 0.64
CA ASN A 124 13.01 -22.59 0.27
C ASN A 124 14.06 -23.72 0.51
N GLN A 125 14.95 -23.54 1.47
CA GLN A 125 15.98 -24.52 1.80
C GLN A 125 15.55 -25.40 2.98
N GLY A 126 15.36 -26.69 2.75
CA GLY A 126 14.89 -27.62 3.78
C GLY A 126 13.37 -27.59 4.01
N GLU A 127 12.92 -28.37 4.98
CA GLU A 127 11.48 -28.50 5.30
C GLU A 127 10.94 -27.29 6.09
N ASN A 128 11.80 -26.67 6.92
CA ASN A 128 11.43 -25.50 7.71
C ASN A 128 12.69 -24.66 8.01
N PRO A 129 13.10 -23.77 7.09
CA PRO A 129 14.38 -23.07 7.17
C PRO A 129 14.52 -22.12 8.36
N GLN A 130 13.43 -21.52 8.83
CA GLN A 130 13.40 -20.58 9.96
C GLN A 130 14.58 -19.59 9.98
N PRO A 131 14.69 -18.70 9.01
CA PRO A 131 15.78 -17.73 8.95
C PRO A 131 15.82 -16.85 10.19
N ARG A 132 17.02 -16.54 10.73
CA ARG A 132 17.12 -15.80 11.99
C ARG A 132 17.95 -14.54 11.93
N CYS A 133 19.15 -14.62 11.39
CA CYS A 133 20.07 -13.49 11.38
C CYS A 133 20.47 -13.14 9.95
N ILE A 134 20.78 -11.85 9.74
CA ILE A 134 21.14 -11.33 8.42
C ILE A 134 22.44 -10.53 8.52
N ALA A 135 23.31 -10.68 7.51
CA ALA A 135 24.52 -9.92 7.38
C ALA A 135 24.77 -9.50 5.94
N TYR A 136 25.52 -8.43 5.73
CA TYR A 136 25.91 -7.95 4.40
C TYR A 136 27.41 -7.94 4.25
N HIS A 137 27.89 -8.43 3.13
CA HIS A 137 29.28 -8.33 2.74
C HIS A 137 29.45 -8.33 1.21
N ASN A 138 30.26 -7.41 0.69
CA ASN A 138 30.64 -7.35 -0.73
C ASN A 138 29.49 -7.51 -1.73
N GLY A 139 28.39 -6.77 -1.57
CA GLY A 139 27.26 -6.79 -2.50
C GLY A 139 26.29 -7.95 -2.29
N SER A 140 26.53 -8.83 -1.32
CA SER A 140 25.70 -9.99 -1.02
C SER A 140 25.13 -9.91 0.39
N VAL A 141 23.88 -10.37 0.53
CA VAL A 141 23.21 -10.55 1.82
C VAL A 141 23.24 -12.04 2.17
N PHE A 142 23.64 -12.35 3.40
CA PHE A 142 23.74 -13.69 3.95
C PHE A 142 22.73 -13.85 5.07
N VAL A 143 22.04 -14.99 5.09
CA VAL A 143 21.00 -15.30 6.08
C VAL A 143 21.31 -16.65 6.70
N SER A 144 21.28 -16.73 8.04
CA SER A 144 21.37 -18.00 8.76
C SER A 144 19.98 -18.63 8.88
N CYS A 145 19.93 -19.95 8.74
CA CYS A 145 18.72 -20.75 8.90
C CYS A 145 18.98 -21.88 9.89
#